data_b119ec560105fcc46b6cc55f96041ddd
#
_entry.id   b119ec560105fcc46b6cc55f96041ddd
#
_cell.length_a   1.000
_cell.length_b   1.000
_cell.length_c   1.000
_cell.angle_alpha   90.00
_cell.angle_beta   90.00
_cell.angle_gamma   90.00
#
_symmetry.space_group_name_H-M   'P 1'
#
loop_
_entity.id
_entity.type
_entity.pdbx_description
1 polymer ?
#
loop_
_entity_poly.entity_id
_entity_poly.type
_entity_poly.pdbx_seq_one_letter_code
_entity_poly.pdbx_strand_id
1 'polypeptide(L)'
;MFDLNFDLNRFYDYLSEDSKLETTVDFSRGLRLFLAKNPFEAIVSSIASANNSIVRWTKSIANIRKKWGNPVKFSSGIFYEFPYPELLQFVHENDLEEFDSLNGSIDMEFCIKNLKSCGVGYRAPYIKKNK
;
A
#
# COMPACT_ATOMS: atom_id res chain seq x y z
N MET A 1 -5.57 12.15 -2.25
CA MET A 1 -6.63 13.04 -2.78
C MET A 1 -7.46 13.52 -1.60
N PHE A 2 -7.79 14.82 -1.53
CA PHE A 2 -8.72 15.34 -0.51
C PHE A 2 -10.15 15.17 -1.00
N ASP A 3 -11.04 14.68 -0.15
CA ASP A 3 -12.48 14.62 -0.45
C ASP A 3 -13.12 15.98 -0.18
N LEU A 4 -13.11 16.85 -1.20
CA LEU A 4 -13.63 18.20 -1.09
C LEU A 4 -15.16 18.25 -1.02
N ASN A 5 -15.83 17.19 -1.47
CA ASN A 5 -17.29 17.11 -1.46
C ASN A 5 -17.85 16.55 -0.13
N PHE A 6 -16.99 16.04 0.73
CA PHE A 6 -17.41 15.55 2.04
C PHE A 6 -17.85 16.72 2.93
N ASP A 7 -19.04 16.62 3.49
CA ASP A 7 -19.56 17.62 4.43
C ASP A 7 -18.89 17.47 5.81
N LEU A 8 -17.93 18.36 6.07
CA LEU A 8 -17.23 18.39 7.36
C LEU A 8 -18.14 18.78 8.54
N ASN A 9 -19.23 19.53 8.32
CA ASN A 9 -20.10 19.93 9.42
C ASN A 9 -20.77 18.71 10.03
N ARG A 10 -21.28 17.80 9.21
CA ARG A 10 -21.83 16.53 9.68
C ARG A 10 -20.83 15.72 10.51
N PHE A 11 -19.55 15.78 10.13
CA PHE A 11 -18.50 15.09 10.89
C PHE A 11 -18.20 15.79 12.22
N TYR A 12 -18.21 17.12 12.25
CA TYR A 12 -18.04 17.88 13.47
C TYR A 12 -19.19 17.69 14.44
N ASP A 13 -20.43 17.66 13.94
CA ASP A 13 -21.61 17.38 14.75
C ASP A 13 -21.48 16.03 15.44
N TYR A 14 -21.10 14.99 14.69
CA TYR A 14 -20.86 13.66 15.24
C TYR A 14 -19.75 13.65 16.31
N LEU A 15 -18.63 14.33 16.08
CA LEU A 15 -17.55 14.39 17.06
C LEU A 15 -17.92 15.19 18.31
N SER A 16 -18.76 16.22 18.18
CA SER A 16 -19.20 17.07 19.28
C SER A 16 -20.18 16.37 20.23
N GLU A 17 -20.72 15.20 19.88
CA GLU A 17 -21.49 14.36 20.79
C GLU A 17 -20.64 13.86 21.97
N ASP A 18 -19.30 13.76 21.78
CA ASP A 18 -18.38 13.45 22.88
C ASP A 18 -17.72 14.74 23.38
N SER A 19 -18.08 15.12 24.62
CA SER A 19 -17.56 16.34 25.28
C SER A 19 -16.02 16.38 25.38
N LYS A 20 -15.34 15.23 25.32
CA LYS A 20 -13.87 15.16 25.31
C LYS A 20 -13.26 15.56 23.97
N LEU A 21 -14.04 15.45 22.90
CA LEU A 21 -13.60 15.76 21.55
C LEU A 21 -13.96 17.19 21.10
N GLU A 22 -14.83 17.88 21.81
CA GLU A 22 -15.31 19.21 21.46
C GLU A 22 -14.17 20.21 21.21
N THR A 23 -13.21 20.29 22.14
CA THR A 23 -12.03 21.15 21.99
C THR A 23 -11.19 20.77 20.79
N THR A 24 -11.11 19.47 20.48
CA THR A 24 -10.36 18.96 19.32
C THR A 24 -11.05 19.36 18.02
N VAL A 25 -12.37 19.35 17.98
CA VAL A 25 -13.17 19.80 16.82
C VAL A 25 -12.84 21.24 16.48
N ASP A 26 -12.85 22.12 17.47
CA ASP A 26 -12.58 23.55 17.25
C ASP A 26 -11.16 23.79 16.70
N PHE A 27 -10.19 23.10 17.25
CA PHE A 27 -8.80 23.18 16.78
C PHE A 27 -8.62 22.61 15.36
N SER A 28 -9.39 21.59 15.00
CA SER A 28 -9.25 20.85 13.75
C SER A 28 -10.15 21.35 12.62
N ARG A 29 -10.88 22.46 12.82
CA ARG A 29 -11.80 23.00 11.80
C ARG A 29 -11.08 23.22 10.45
N GLY A 30 -11.69 22.68 9.40
CA GLY A 30 -11.14 22.75 8.04
C GLY A 30 -10.11 21.66 7.71
N LEU A 31 -9.63 20.88 8.69
CA LEU A 31 -8.73 19.76 8.43
C LEU A 31 -9.44 18.68 7.62
N ARG A 32 -8.82 18.28 6.51
CA ARG A 32 -9.30 17.18 5.67
C ARG A 32 -8.29 16.05 5.66
N LEU A 33 -8.78 14.82 5.75
CA LEU A 33 -7.93 13.65 5.61
C LEU A 33 -7.47 13.49 4.17
N PHE A 34 -6.23 13.08 4.02
CA PHE A 34 -5.69 12.70 2.72
C PHE A 34 -6.14 11.27 2.41
N LEU A 35 -7.01 11.13 1.41
CA LEU A 35 -7.55 9.84 1.01
C LEU A 35 -6.63 9.17 -0.02
N ALA A 36 -6.35 7.91 0.20
CA ALA A 36 -5.63 7.09 -0.76
C ALA A 36 -6.52 6.77 -1.97
N LYS A 37 -5.98 6.92 -3.18
CA LYS A 37 -6.67 6.53 -4.42
C LYS A 37 -6.82 5.01 -4.50
N ASN A 38 -5.81 4.27 -4.04
CA ASN A 38 -5.80 2.82 -3.98
C ASN A 38 -5.71 2.39 -2.51
N PRO A 39 -6.81 1.89 -1.90
CA PRO A 39 -6.82 1.47 -0.50
C PRO A 39 -5.85 0.33 -0.20
N PHE A 40 -5.70 -0.63 -1.12
CA PHE A 40 -4.79 -1.74 -0.94
C PHE A 40 -3.33 -1.28 -0.88
N GLU A 41 -2.93 -0.39 -1.79
CA GLU A 41 -1.60 0.22 -1.75
C GLU A 41 -1.37 0.99 -0.44
N ALA A 42 -2.38 1.71 0.05
CA ALA A 42 -2.28 2.44 1.31
C ALA A 42 -2.03 1.50 2.51
N ILE A 43 -2.72 0.35 2.56
CA ILE A 43 -2.53 -0.67 3.59
C ILE A 43 -1.11 -1.24 3.51
N VAL A 44 -0.68 -1.68 2.33
CA VAL A 44 0.66 -2.25 2.14
C VAL A 44 1.75 -1.21 2.47
N SER A 45 1.56 0.04 2.07
CA SER A 45 2.45 1.14 2.41
C SER A 45 2.53 1.38 3.92
N SER A 46 1.40 1.34 4.61
CA SER A 46 1.35 1.49 6.07
C SER A 46 2.12 0.37 6.77
N ILE A 47 1.92 -0.88 6.35
CA ILE A 47 2.68 -2.02 6.88
C ILE A 47 4.17 -1.84 6.61
N ALA A 48 4.55 -1.47 5.38
CA ALA A 48 5.95 -1.29 5.00
C ALA A 48 6.62 -0.12 5.72
N SER A 49 5.86 0.90 6.12
CA SER A 49 6.36 2.08 6.84
C SER A 49 6.59 1.83 8.33
N ALA A 50 5.92 0.85 8.93
CA ALA A 50 6.01 0.55 10.36
C ALA A 50 7.46 0.33 10.78
N ASN A 51 7.95 1.12 11.75
CA ASN A 51 9.33 1.08 12.23
C ASN A 51 10.38 1.10 11.09
N ASN A 52 10.20 1.99 10.13
CA ASN A 52 11.05 2.09 8.95
C ASN A 52 11.31 3.56 8.59
N SER A 53 12.44 3.86 7.94
CA SER A 53 12.67 5.20 7.43
C SER A 53 11.87 5.44 6.14
N ILE A 54 11.52 6.70 5.90
CA ILE A 54 10.77 7.11 4.69
C ILE A 54 11.50 6.63 3.43
N VAL A 55 12.81 6.82 3.37
CA VAL A 55 13.63 6.43 2.21
C VAL A 55 13.57 4.92 1.94
N ARG A 56 13.64 4.10 2.98
CA ARG A 56 13.60 2.64 2.83
C ARG A 56 12.22 2.15 2.42
N TRP A 57 11.20 2.63 3.07
CA TRP A 57 9.83 2.22 2.79
C TRP A 57 9.40 2.64 1.37
N THR A 58 9.68 3.88 0.95
CA THR A 58 9.36 4.32 -0.42
C THR A 58 10.10 3.50 -1.46
N LYS A 59 11.36 3.14 -1.20
CA LYS A 59 12.13 2.24 -2.07
C LYS A 59 11.50 0.85 -2.13
N SER A 60 11.04 0.30 -1.00
CA SER A 60 10.36 -1.01 -0.97
C SER A 60 9.08 -1.00 -1.79
N ILE A 61 8.24 0.03 -1.65
CA ILE A 61 7.02 0.19 -2.45
C ILE A 61 7.35 0.33 -3.94
N ALA A 62 8.36 1.12 -4.29
CA ALA A 62 8.81 1.26 -5.69
C ALA A 62 9.30 -0.08 -6.26
N ASN A 63 10.00 -0.89 -5.48
CA ASN A 63 10.43 -2.22 -5.88
C ASN A 63 9.26 -3.17 -6.11
N ILE A 64 8.24 -3.15 -5.24
CA ILE A 64 7.01 -3.94 -5.41
C ILE A 64 6.32 -3.55 -6.72
N ARG A 65 6.12 -2.26 -6.96
CA ARG A 65 5.53 -1.76 -8.20
C ARG A 65 6.31 -2.22 -9.43
N LYS A 66 7.64 -2.07 -9.41
CA LYS A 66 8.50 -2.43 -10.55
C LYS A 66 8.50 -3.92 -10.84
N LYS A 67 8.35 -4.78 -9.81
CA LYS A 67 8.39 -6.24 -10.00
C LYS A 67 7.06 -6.82 -10.47
N TRP A 68 5.95 -6.30 -9.97
CA TRP A 68 4.64 -6.92 -10.18
C TRP A 68 3.57 -5.96 -10.71
N GLY A 69 3.86 -4.67 -10.78
CA GLY A 69 2.93 -3.68 -11.30
C GLY A 69 2.92 -3.59 -12.81
N ASN A 70 1.79 -3.22 -13.38
CA ASN A 70 1.67 -2.99 -14.81
C ASN A 70 2.44 -1.73 -15.23
N PRO A 71 3.24 -1.77 -16.29
CA PRO A 71 3.93 -0.60 -16.79
C PRO A 71 2.97 0.37 -17.49
N VAL A 72 3.04 1.63 -17.12
CA VAL A 72 2.30 2.73 -17.76
C VAL A 72 3.32 3.68 -18.38
N LYS A 73 3.22 3.89 -19.68
CA LYS A 73 4.13 4.75 -20.43
C LYS A 73 3.62 6.19 -20.44
N PHE A 74 4.49 7.12 -20.08
CA PHE A 74 4.29 8.56 -20.22
C PHE A 74 5.43 9.16 -21.05
N SER A 75 5.26 10.41 -21.48
CA SER A 75 6.33 11.14 -22.17
C SER A 75 7.61 11.30 -21.32
N SER A 76 7.45 11.34 -19.99
CA SER A 76 8.53 11.47 -19.01
C SER A 76 9.18 10.14 -18.60
N GLY A 77 8.65 8.98 -19.06
CA GLY A 77 9.21 7.67 -18.74
C GLY A 77 8.15 6.60 -18.48
N ILE A 78 8.61 5.47 -17.95
CA ILE A 78 7.76 4.33 -17.59
C ILE A 78 7.52 4.36 -16.09
N PHE A 79 6.25 4.35 -15.71
CA PHE A 79 5.79 4.23 -14.33
C PHE A 79 5.10 2.88 -14.16
N TYR A 80 5.00 2.42 -12.92
CA TYR A 80 4.38 1.13 -12.61
C TYR A 80 3.22 1.36 -11.65
N GLU A 81 2.07 0.80 -11.99
CA GLU A 81 0.91 0.76 -11.08
C GLU A 81 1.24 -0.13 -9.87
N PHE A 82 0.47 0.04 -8.79
CA PHE A 82 0.57 -0.89 -7.68
C PHE A 82 -0.14 -2.21 -8.06
N PRO A 83 0.48 -3.37 -7.80
CA PRO A 83 -0.11 -4.66 -8.16
C PRO A 83 -1.43 -4.91 -7.45
N TYR A 84 -2.31 -5.68 -8.08
CA TYR A 84 -3.57 -6.09 -7.49
C TYR A 84 -3.38 -7.05 -6.31
N PRO A 85 -4.31 -7.09 -5.34
CA PRO A 85 -4.23 -7.98 -4.18
C PRO A 85 -4.05 -9.45 -4.55
N GLU A 86 -4.76 -9.90 -5.58
CA GLU A 86 -4.73 -11.27 -6.07
C GLU A 86 -3.33 -11.70 -6.51
N LEU A 87 -2.61 -10.78 -7.13
CA LEU A 87 -1.24 -11.05 -7.59
C LEU A 87 -0.28 -11.25 -6.41
N LEU A 88 -0.41 -10.43 -5.35
CA LEU A 88 0.44 -10.54 -4.18
C LEU A 88 0.14 -11.77 -3.31
N GLN A 89 -1.02 -12.42 -3.48
CA GLN A 89 -1.33 -13.68 -2.78
C GLN A 89 -0.37 -14.82 -3.16
N PHE A 90 0.09 -14.81 -4.40
CA PHE A 90 0.99 -15.84 -4.94
C PHE A 90 2.47 -15.52 -4.74
N VAL A 91 2.80 -14.34 -4.20
CA VAL A 91 4.17 -13.97 -3.89
C VAL A 91 4.59 -14.61 -2.57
N HIS A 92 5.66 -15.37 -2.58
CA HIS A 92 6.18 -16.02 -1.39
C HIS A 92 7.02 -15.07 -0.54
N GLU A 93 7.01 -15.30 0.77
CA GLU A 93 7.76 -14.51 1.74
C GLU A 93 9.26 -14.79 1.68
N ASN A 94 9.61 -16.03 1.35
CA ASN A 94 10.98 -16.49 1.22
C ASN A 94 11.34 -16.66 -0.24
N ASP A 95 12.62 -16.58 -0.56
CA ASP A 95 13.10 -16.95 -1.89
C ASP A 95 12.82 -18.43 -2.11
N LEU A 96 12.12 -18.74 -3.16
CA LEU A 96 11.82 -20.10 -3.51
C LEU A 96 12.62 -20.49 -4.72
N GLU A 97 13.66 -21.23 -4.49
CA GLU A 97 14.39 -21.95 -5.52
C GLU A 97 13.54 -23.08 -6.14
N GLU A 98 12.46 -23.45 -5.44
CA GLU A 98 11.57 -24.55 -5.81
C GLU A 98 10.68 -24.28 -7.02
N PHE A 99 10.62 -23.05 -7.48
CA PHE A 99 9.68 -22.67 -8.53
C PHE A 99 10.08 -23.15 -9.93
N ASP A 100 11.33 -23.48 -10.11
CA ASP A 100 11.84 -24.03 -11.38
C ASP A 100 11.22 -25.38 -11.73
N SER A 101 10.60 -26.06 -10.77
CA SER A 101 9.94 -27.34 -10.98
C SER A 101 8.49 -27.21 -11.50
N LEU A 102 7.91 -26.04 -11.44
CA LEU A 102 6.57 -25.80 -11.94
C LEU A 102 6.70 -25.21 -13.35
N ASN A 103 6.54 -26.00 -14.37
CA ASN A 103 6.43 -25.55 -15.79
C ASN A 103 5.36 -24.47 -15.91
N GLY A 104 5.69 -23.26 -15.44
CA GLY A 104 4.74 -22.20 -15.24
C GLY A 104 4.55 -21.35 -16.48
N SER A 105 3.31 -20.91 -16.64
CA SER A 105 2.96 -19.79 -17.48
C SER A 105 3.62 -18.49 -16.98
N ILE A 106 3.56 -17.42 -17.75
CA ILE A 106 4.09 -16.08 -17.41
C ILE A 106 3.59 -15.62 -16.05
N ASP A 107 2.34 -15.96 -15.67
CA ASP A 107 1.73 -15.59 -14.38
C ASP A 107 2.45 -16.23 -13.20
N MET A 108 3.05 -17.39 -13.44
CA MET A 108 3.81 -18.11 -12.42
C MET A 108 5.18 -17.48 -12.15
N GLU A 109 5.74 -16.75 -13.09
CA GLU A 109 6.99 -16.02 -12.86
C GLU A 109 6.88 -14.99 -11.73
N PHE A 110 5.71 -14.41 -11.55
CA PHE A 110 5.47 -13.48 -10.45
C PHE A 110 5.52 -14.16 -9.08
N CYS A 111 5.14 -15.41 -9.01
CA CYS A 111 5.11 -16.15 -7.75
C CYS A 111 6.50 -16.42 -7.19
N ILE A 112 7.52 -16.53 -8.02
CA ILE A 112 8.92 -16.72 -7.58
C ILE A 112 9.58 -15.45 -7.06
N LYS A 113 8.97 -14.30 -7.28
CA LYS A 113 9.48 -13.02 -6.78
C LYS A 113 9.17 -12.88 -5.29
N ASN A 114 10.19 -12.67 -4.51
CA ASN A 114 10.10 -12.62 -3.07
C ASN A 114 9.79 -11.19 -2.57
N LEU A 115 8.82 -11.05 -1.67
CA LEU A 115 8.52 -9.79 -1.02
C LEU A 115 9.71 -9.25 -0.22
N LYS A 116 10.47 -10.11 0.46
CA LYS A 116 11.66 -9.71 1.21
C LYS A 116 12.72 -9.08 0.30
N SER A 117 12.86 -9.55 -0.94
CA SER A 117 13.79 -8.98 -1.91
C SER A 117 13.44 -7.54 -2.31
N CYS A 118 12.20 -7.12 -2.08
CA CYS A 118 11.77 -5.73 -2.25
C CYS A 118 12.21 -4.81 -1.10
N GLY A 119 12.78 -5.38 -0.01
CA GLY A 119 13.26 -4.61 1.13
C GLY A 119 12.25 -4.42 2.26
N VAL A 120 11.12 -5.17 2.25
CA VAL A 120 10.11 -5.09 3.32
C VAL A 120 10.52 -5.84 4.58
N GLY A 121 11.49 -6.77 4.48
CA GLY A 121 12.05 -7.52 5.60
C GLY A 121 10.98 -8.34 6.34
N TYR A 122 10.97 -8.28 7.67
CA TYR A 122 10.04 -9.02 8.55
C TYR A 122 8.55 -8.66 8.33
N ARG A 123 8.26 -7.64 7.54
CA ARG A 123 6.89 -7.19 7.25
C ARG A 123 6.22 -8.00 6.14
N ALA A 124 6.98 -8.82 5.41
CA ALA A 124 6.47 -9.63 4.31
C ALA A 124 5.26 -10.51 4.70
N PRO A 125 5.25 -11.22 5.85
CA PRO A 125 4.10 -12.01 6.28
C PRO A 125 2.84 -11.19 6.50
N TYR A 126 2.99 -9.97 7.00
CA TYR A 126 1.85 -9.08 7.27
C TYR A 126 1.25 -8.54 5.97
N ILE A 127 2.08 -8.23 4.98
CA ILE A 127 1.62 -7.81 3.65
C ILE A 127 0.84 -8.94 2.98
N LYS A 128 1.33 -10.18 3.08
CA LYS A 128 0.69 -11.36 2.47
C LYS A 128 -0.63 -11.74 3.12
N LYS A 129 -0.77 -11.53 4.44
CA LYS A 129 -1.98 -11.90 5.20
C LYS A 129 -3.15 -10.92 5.05
N ASN A 130 -2.92 -9.72 4.55
CA ASN A 130 -3.99 -8.75 4.29
C ASN A 130 -4.77 -9.15 3.03
N LYS A 131 -5.89 -9.84 3.29
CA LYS A 131 -6.90 -10.20 2.29
C LYS A 131 -7.96 -9.13 2.21
#